data_c82aea664168df605639c7acf9cc9a9a
#
_entry.id   c82aea664168df605639c7acf9cc9a9a
#
_cell.length_a   1.000
_cell.length_b   1.000
_cell.length_c   1.000
_cell.angle_alpha   90.00
_cell.angle_beta   90.00
_cell.angle_gamma   90.00
#
_symmetry.space_group_name_H-M   'P 1'
#
loop_
_entity.id
_entity.type
_entity.pdbx_description
1 polymer ?
#
loop_
_entity_poly.entity_id
_entity_poly.type
_entity_poly.pdbx_seq_one_letter_code
_entity_poly.pdbx_strand_id
1 'polypeptide(L)'
;TVSIAPEINFKAGALYHLNIDVVFANDCAWAKAGHVIDTAQLALANKHGLIPFVSTANVANENAESGVTVKAENTTLLVSVKNNVFSFNSESGLLTSWLHEDSETLSAPLEDNFFRAPLDNDIGVSEVDNPDPNAWESRWRRAGIGKWDRICTSVDVEQGTFDVRITSLFEYHYNDKLIAATKWVYTINHQAALTVEVEVLLDDSLPPMPRIGLQAAVPAPRSNEQERMRVTWQGLGPFENYPDRKAAARFGEHSLSIADLQTHYIFPTDNGLRSDCKQLDISGLRVNGQFC
;
A
#
# COMPACT_ATOMS: atom_id res chain seq x y z
N THR A 1 7.94 -25.81 30.58
CA THR A 1 7.02 -24.69 30.46
C THR A 1 7.66 -23.52 31.18
N VAL A 2 7.91 -22.41 30.48
CA VAL A 2 8.39 -21.16 31.06
C VAL A 2 7.17 -20.26 31.21
N SER A 3 6.84 -19.83 32.42
CA SER A 3 5.79 -18.86 32.65
C SER A 3 6.42 -17.45 32.56
N ILE A 4 6.07 -16.71 31.54
CA ILE A 4 6.43 -15.31 31.41
C ILE A 4 5.16 -14.53 31.77
N ALA A 5 5.16 -13.88 32.91
CA ALA A 5 4.09 -12.97 33.34
C ALA A 5 4.69 -11.56 33.55
N PRO A 6 5.10 -10.87 32.49
CA PRO A 6 5.44 -9.46 32.66
C PRO A 6 4.15 -8.70 32.97
N GLU A 7 4.19 -7.79 33.92
CA GLU A 7 3.14 -6.76 34.08
C GLU A 7 3.19 -5.83 32.89
N ILE A 8 2.48 -6.18 31.81
CA ILE A 8 2.39 -5.36 30.62
C ILE A 8 1.21 -4.42 30.78
N ASN A 9 1.50 -3.14 30.81
CA ASN A 9 0.47 -2.10 30.74
C ASN A 9 0.06 -1.88 29.27
N PHE A 10 -0.96 -2.60 28.84
CA PHE A 10 -1.47 -2.49 27.48
C PHE A 10 -2.17 -1.14 27.27
N LYS A 11 -1.71 -0.38 26.27
CA LYS A 11 -2.35 0.86 25.82
C LYS A 11 -3.39 0.51 24.74
N ALA A 12 -4.54 1.20 24.78
CA ALA A 12 -5.55 1.04 23.74
C ALA A 12 -4.96 1.43 22.36
N GLY A 13 -5.29 0.64 21.32
CA GLY A 13 -4.84 0.86 19.96
C GLY A 13 -3.39 0.47 19.66
N ALA A 14 -2.61 0.03 20.65
CA ALA A 14 -1.25 -0.42 20.43
C ALA A 14 -1.19 -1.92 20.12
N LEU A 15 -0.30 -2.30 19.21
CA LEU A 15 0.03 -3.69 18.89
C LEU A 15 1.20 -4.15 19.75
N TYR A 16 1.09 -5.34 20.31
CA TYR A 16 2.13 -5.93 21.15
C TYR A 16 2.54 -7.29 20.61
N HIS A 17 3.85 -7.52 20.55
CA HIS A 17 4.43 -8.76 20.11
C HIS A 17 5.50 -9.23 21.12
N LEU A 18 5.50 -10.53 21.41
CA LEU A 18 6.57 -11.18 22.14
C LEU A 18 7.53 -11.78 21.13
N ASN A 19 8.77 -11.30 21.11
CA ASN A 19 9.85 -11.90 20.32
C ASN A 19 10.64 -12.87 21.21
N ILE A 20 10.86 -14.06 20.70
CA ILE A 20 11.62 -15.14 21.34
C ILE A 20 12.74 -15.53 20.41
N ASP A 21 13.97 -15.46 20.89
CA ASP A 21 15.16 -15.90 20.17
C ASP A 21 15.79 -17.08 20.89
N VAL A 22 16.05 -18.16 20.14
CA VAL A 22 16.87 -19.27 20.58
C VAL A 22 18.29 -19.02 20.12
N VAL A 23 19.21 -18.90 21.07
CA VAL A 23 20.59 -18.52 20.79
C VAL A 23 21.59 -19.54 21.33
N PHE A 24 22.79 -19.60 20.74
CA PHE A 24 23.87 -20.38 21.34
C PHE A 24 24.29 -19.77 22.66
N ALA A 25 24.34 -20.63 23.70
CA ALA A 25 24.82 -20.23 25.04
C ALA A 25 26.36 -20.07 25.08
N ASN A 26 27.08 -20.82 24.26
CA ASN A 26 28.55 -20.83 24.23
C ASN A 26 29.05 -20.77 22.79
N ASP A 27 30.33 -20.41 22.63
CA ASP A 27 31.02 -20.49 21.35
C ASP A 27 31.06 -21.93 20.82
N CYS A 28 30.88 -22.09 19.54
CA CYS A 28 31.09 -23.36 18.81
C CYS A 28 32.00 -23.15 17.59
N ALA A 29 32.27 -24.20 16.82
CA ALA A 29 33.25 -24.16 15.73
C ALA A 29 32.94 -23.14 14.63
N TRP A 30 31.66 -22.80 14.44
CA TRP A 30 31.20 -21.96 13.32
C TRP A 30 30.41 -20.70 13.77
N ALA A 31 30.05 -20.58 15.05
CA ALA A 31 29.30 -19.44 15.57
C ALA A 31 29.71 -19.08 16.98
N LYS A 32 29.51 -17.81 17.32
CA LYS A 32 29.77 -17.28 18.67
C LYS A 32 28.53 -17.41 19.56
N ALA A 33 28.75 -17.39 20.88
CA ALA A 33 27.68 -17.23 21.86
C ALA A 33 26.78 -16.04 21.47
N GLY A 34 25.48 -16.20 21.60
CA GLY A 34 24.49 -15.20 21.18
C GLY A 34 24.06 -15.30 19.72
N HIS A 35 24.69 -16.16 18.91
CA HIS A 35 24.21 -16.41 17.53
C HIS A 35 22.79 -17.01 17.57
N VAL A 36 21.88 -16.38 16.82
CA VAL A 36 20.47 -16.79 16.76
C VAL A 36 20.32 -18.04 15.90
N ILE A 37 19.76 -19.10 16.47
CA ILE A 37 19.51 -20.38 15.81
C ILE A 37 18.09 -20.41 15.25
N ASP A 38 17.14 -19.90 16.03
CA ASP A 38 15.72 -19.90 15.67
C ASP A 38 15.03 -18.71 16.32
N THR A 39 13.91 -18.30 15.74
CA THR A 39 13.15 -17.14 16.21
C THR A 39 11.65 -17.42 16.16
N ALA A 40 10.91 -16.87 17.12
CA ALA A 40 9.46 -16.84 17.08
C ALA A 40 8.94 -15.47 17.47
N GLN A 41 7.84 -15.05 16.86
CA GLN A 41 7.11 -13.84 17.24
C GLN A 41 5.65 -14.21 17.51
N LEU A 42 5.15 -13.86 18.67
CA LEU A 42 3.78 -14.09 19.08
C LEU A 42 3.06 -12.76 19.25
N ALA A 43 1.95 -12.58 18.54
CA ALA A 43 1.07 -11.45 18.77
C ALA A 43 0.39 -11.61 20.14
N LEU A 44 0.48 -10.58 20.97
CA LEU A 44 -0.17 -10.58 22.28
C LEU A 44 -1.54 -9.91 22.14
N ALA A 45 -2.57 -10.62 22.63
CA ALA A 45 -3.91 -10.08 22.63
C ALA A 45 -3.98 -8.84 23.52
N ASN A 46 -4.35 -7.70 22.95
CA ASN A 46 -4.66 -6.51 23.71
C ASN A 46 -6.12 -6.60 24.20
N LYS A 47 -6.30 -6.68 25.52
CA LYS A 47 -7.64 -6.76 26.15
C LYS A 47 -8.52 -5.53 25.89
N HIS A 48 -7.91 -4.42 25.51
CA HIS A 48 -8.62 -3.18 25.15
C HIS A 48 -9.08 -3.15 23.68
N GLY A 49 -8.88 -4.25 22.95
CA GLY A 49 -9.17 -4.35 21.52
C GLY A 49 -8.18 -3.54 20.66
N LEU A 50 -8.07 -3.90 19.41
CA LEU A 50 -7.56 -2.98 18.40
C LEU A 50 -8.63 -1.90 18.27
N ILE A 51 -8.26 -0.63 18.42
CA ILE A 51 -9.12 0.43 17.92
C ILE A 51 -9.18 0.17 16.42
N PRO A 52 -10.36 -0.15 15.84
CA PRO A 52 -10.46 -0.22 14.39
C PRO A 52 -9.83 1.06 13.86
N PHE A 53 -9.16 1.01 12.71
CA PHE A 53 -8.76 2.22 12.01
C PHE A 53 -10.05 3.03 11.80
N VAL A 54 -10.37 3.87 12.76
CA VAL A 54 -11.41 4.86 12.60
C VAL A 54 -10.75 5.89 11.72
N SER A 55 -11.17 5.93 10.46
CA SER A 55 -10.94 7.09 9.64
C SER A 55 -11.20 8.31 10.54
N THR A 56 -10.19 9.12 10.78
CA THR A 56 -10.31 10.34 11.59
C THR A 56 -11.30 11.34 10.97
N ALA A 57 -11.94 10.95 9.88
CA ALA A 57 -13.00 11.68 9.21
C ALA A 57 -14.20 12.04 10.12
N ASN A 58 -14.40 11.35 11.23
CA ASN A 58 -15.61 11.49 12.06
C ASN A 58 -15.39 12.06 13.46
N VAL A 59 -14.27 12.68 13.78
CA VAL A 59 -14.19 13.50 14.99
C VAL A 59 -14.72 14.89 14.62
N ALA A 60 -16.05 15.01 14.63
CA ALA A 60 -16.73 16.30 14.53
C ALA A 60 -16.30 17.17 15.72
N ASN A 61 -15.40 18.09 15.46
CA ASN A 61 -15.20 19.22 16.34
C ASN A 61 -16.30 20.24 15.96
N GLU A 62 -17.39 20.27 16.72
CA GLU A 62 -18.60 21.07 16.44
C GLU A 62 -18.35 22.58 16.27
N ASN A 63 -17.11 23.06 16.47
CA ASN A 63 -16.69 24.46 16.35
C ASN A 63 -15.73 24.74 15.18
N ALA A 64 -15.51 23.79 14.26
CA ALA A 64 -14.66 24.01 13.12
C ALA A 64 -15.49 24.65 11.99
N GLU A 65 -15.11 25.86 11.55
CA GLU A 65 -15.59 26.39 10.27
C GLU A 65 -15.23 25.38 9.16
N SER A 66 -16.16 25.11 8.25
CA SER A 66 -15.93 24.22 7.11
C SER A 66 -14.89 24.87 6.19
N GLY A 67 -13.63 24.51 6.41
CA GLY A 67 -12.51 25.04 5.61
C GLY A 67 -12.28 24.31 4.30
N VAL A 68 -13.21 23.41 3.89
CA VAL A 68 -13.10 22.67 2.63
C VAL A 68 -13.84 23.42 1.54
N THR A 69 -13.15 23.83 0.48
CA THR A 69 -13.74 24.50 -0.67
C THR A 69 -13.54 23.67 -1.93
N VAL A 70 -14.58 23.65 -2.78
CA VAL A 70 -14.55 22.94 -4.07
C VAL A 70 -14.76 23.97 -5.18
N LYS A 71 -13.92 23.90 -6.21
CA LYS A 71 -14.04 24.69 -7.45
C LYS A 71 -13.88 23.77 -8.65
N ALA A 72 -14.73 23.95 -9.62
CA ALA A 72 -14.61 23.29 -10.92
C ALA A 72 -14.08 24.32 -11.94
N GLU A 73 -12.97 24.01 -12.59
CA GLU A 73 -12.32 24.82 -13.62
C GLU A 73 -12.03 23.95 -14.84
N ASN A 74 -12.81 24.12 -15.91
CA ASN A 74 -12.75 23.27 -17.11
C ASN A 74 -12.90 21.77 -16.75
N THR A 75 -11.85 20.98 -17.02
CA THR A 75 -11.79 19.54 -16.70
C THR A 75 -11.13 19.26 -15.35
N THR A 76 -10.85 20.27 -14.55
CA THR A 76 -10.19 20.12 -13.26
C THR A 76 -11.14 20.48 -12.12
N LEU A 77 -11.23 19.58 -11.15
CA LEU A 77 -11.91 19.80 -9.90
C LEU A 77 -10.85 20.03 -8.81
N LEU A 78 -10.86 21.23 -8.21
CA LEU A 78 -9.94 21.62 -7.15
C LEU A 78 -10.63 21.54 -5.80
N VAL A 79 -10.04 20.78 -4.87
CA VAL A 79 -10.46 20.74 -3.47
C VAL A 79 -9.36 21.38 -2.64
N SER A 80 -9.68 22.50 -2.01
CA SER A 80 -8.72 23.24 -1.18
C SER A 80 -9.11 23.14 0.28
N VAL A 81 -8.15 22.79 1.14
CA VAL A 81 -8.33 22.72 2.58
C VAL A 81 -7.01 23.04 3.29
N LYS A 82 -7.02 24.05 4.17
CA LYS A 82 -5.80 24.56 4.81
C LYS A 82 -4.73 24.88 3.74
N ASN A 83 -3.52 24.33 3.91
CA ASN A 83 -2.39 24.49 2.98
C ASN A 83 -2.33 23.35 1.92
N ASN A 84 -3.45 22.67 1.67
CA ASN A 84 -3.48 21.57 0.71
C ASN A 84 -4.45 21.90 -0.44
N VAL A 85 -4.05 21.52 -1.66
CA VAL A 85 -4.89 21.55 -2.84
C VAL A 85 -4.82 20.18 -3.53
N PHE A 86 -5.97 19.56 -3.65
CA PHE A 86 -6.14 18.29 -4.37
C PHE A 86 -6.78 18.58 -5.72
N SER A 87 -6.16 18.13 -6.80
CA SER A 87 -6.64 18.34 -8.16
C SER A 87 -7.08 17.01 -8.77
N PHE A 88 -8.35 16.95 -9.16
CA PHE A 88 -8.92 15.81 -9.88
C PHE A 88 -9.20 16.21 -11.31
N ASN A 89 -8.92 15.31 -12.24
CA ASN A 89 -9.34 15.49 -13.61
C ASN A 89 -10.72 14.81 -13.81
N SER A 90 -11.74 15.58 -14.21
CA SER A 90 -13.12 15.11 -14.32
C SER A 90 -13.36 14.17 -15.50
N GLU A 91 -12.48 14.15 -16.50
CA GLU A 91 -12.57 13.20 -17.62
C GLU A 91 -11.93 11.87 -17.29
N SER A 92 -10.74 11.90 -16.68
CA SER A 92 -10.04 10.68 -16.29
C SER A 92 -10.46 10.13 -14.93
N GLY A 93 -11.19 10.90 -14.10
CA GLY A 93 -11.63 10.51 -12.76
C GLY A 93 -10.52 10.38 -11.71
N LEU A 94 -9.29 10.78 -12.02
CA LEU A 94 -8.12 10.54 -11.18
C LEU A 94 -7.72 11.75 -10.35
N LEU A 95 -7.18 11.48 -9.15
CA LEU A 95 -6.39 12.45 -8.40
C LEU A 95 -5.05 12.63 -9.12
N THR A 96 -4.83 13.78 -9.75
CA THR A 96 -3.66 14.06 -10.60
C THR A 96 -2.59 14.89 -9.91
N SER A 97 -2.95 15.61 -8.85
CA SER A 97 -2.02 16.45 -8.08
C SER A 97 -2.49 16.60 -6.64
N TRP A 98 -1.55 16.61 -5.73
CA TRP A 98 -1.75 16.98 -4.33
C TRP A 98 -0.64 17.91 -3.90
N LEU A 99 -0.96 19.19 -3.84
CA LEU A 99 -0.06 20.22 -3.34
C LEU A 99 -0.20 20.37 -1.83
N HIS A 100 0.93 20.40 -1.13
CA HIS A 100 1.04 20.80 0.26
C HIS A 100 2.05 21.94 0.37
N GLU A 101 1.62 23.13 0.83
CA GLU A 101 2.45 24.34 0.89
C GLU A 101 3.22 24.61 -0.43
N ASP A 102 2.50 24.55 -1.56
CA ASP A 102 3.04 24.72 -2.93
C ASP A 102 4.04 23.64 -3.38
N SER A 103 4.23 22.57 -2.58
CA SER A 103 5.06 21.44 -2.94
C SER A 103 4.20 20.27 -3.41
N GLU A 104 4.55 19.67 -4.55
CA GLU A 104 3.82 18.52 -5.09
C GLU A 104 4.14 17.24 -4.29
N THR A 105 3.10 16.57 -3.85
CA THR A 105 3.18 15.31 -3.10
C THR A 105 3.15 14.09 -4.01
N LEU A 106 2.53 14.21 -5.19
CA LEU A 106 2.40 13.15 -6.18
C LEU A 106 3.18 13.51 -7.45
N SER A 107 3.97 12.60 -7.99
CA SER A 107 4.64 12.77 -9.30
C SER A 107 3.89 12.09 -10.44
N ALA A 108 2.86 11.30 -10.14
CA ALA A 108 1.92 10.70 -11.09
C ALA A 108 0.56 10.53 -10.41
N PRO A 109 -0.53 10.41 -11.19
CA PRO A 109 -1.86 10.16 -10.64
C PRO A 109 -1.91 8.92 -9.75
N LEU A 110 -2.79 8.96 -8.73
CA LEU A 110 -3.14 7.79 -7.96
C LEU A 110 -4.07 6.92 -8.79
N GLU A 111 -3.73 5.64 -8.99
CA GLU A 111 -4.48 4.76 -9.89
C GLU A 111 -4.46 3.28 -9.44
N ASP A 112 -5.34 2.48 -10.05
CA ASP A 112 -5.37 1.04 -9.84
C ASP A 112 -4.09 0.37 -10.36
N ASN A 113 -3.67 -0.68 -9.67
CA ASN A 113 -2.58 -1.54 -10.11
C ASN A 113 -2.98 -3.02 -10.03
N PHE A 114 -3.16 -3.63 -11.19
CA PHE A 114 -3.52 -5.05 -11.33
C PHE A 114 -2.35 -5.92 -11.80
N PHE A 115 -1.19 -5.33 -12.04
CA PHE A 115 -0.03 -6.04 -12.58
C PHE A 115 1.18 -5.96 -11.65
N ARG A 116 1.98 -6.99 -11.64
CA ARG A 116 3.37 -7.03 -11.14
C ARG A 116 4.24 -7.86 -12.07
N ALA A 117 5.53 -7.65 -12.02
CA ALA A 117 6.47 -8.53 -12.72
C ALA A 117 6.33 -9.96 -12.19
N PRO A 118 6.42 -10.98 -13.05
CA PRO A 118 6.38 -12.38 -12.62
C PRO A 118 7.57 -12.72 -11.71
N LEU A 119 7.33 -13.61 -10.75
CA LEU A 119 8.35 -14.30 -9.97
C LEU A 119 8.70 -15.63 -10.65
N ASP A 120 9.79 -16.27 -10.22
CA ASP A 120 10.18 -17.60 -10.73
C ASP A 120 9.05 -18.62 -10.62
N ASN A 121 8.28 -18.59 -9.52
CA ASN A 121 7.13 -19.45 -9.32
C ASN A 121 5.97 -19.18 -10.31
N ASP A 122 5.85 -17.95 -10.78
CA ASP A 122 4.82 -17.57 -11.76
C ASP A 122 5.20 -18.00 -13.17
N ILE A 123 6.48 -18.02 -13.48
CA ILE A 123 7.04 -18.46 -14.75
C ILE A 123 7.05 -19.99 -14.82
N GLY A 124 7.28 -20.67 -13.68
CA GLY A 124 7.29 -22.12 -13.57
C GLY A 124 8.43 -22.76 -14.39
N VAL A 125 8.07 -23.75 -15.21
CA VAL A 125 9.02 -24.45 -16.08
C VAL A 125 9.17 -23.80 -17.47
N SER A 126 8.66 -22.58 -17.65
CA SER A 126 8.75 -21.85 -18.90
C SER A 126 10.20 -21.58 -19.29
N GLU A 127 10.54 -21.76 -20.56
CA GLU A 127 11.76 -21.32 -21.17
C GLU A 127 11.50 -20.07 -22.02
N VAL A 128 12.54 -19.30 -22.36
CA VAL A 128 12.39 -18.05 -23.13
C VAL A 128 11.62 -18.25 -24.42
N ASP A 129 11.93 -19.34 -25.16
CA ASP A 129 11.32 -19.65 -26.45
C ASP A 129 10.16 -20.67 -26.38
N ASN A 130 9.90 -21.21 -25.19
CA ASN A 130 8.87 -22.22 -24.96
C ASN A 130 8.15 -21.98 -23.62
N PRO A 131 7.28 -20.96 -23.54
CA PRO A 131 6.54 -20.67 -22.32
C PRO A 131 5.53 -21.77 -21.98
N ASP A 132 5.53 -22.22 -20.73
CA ASP A 132 4.50 -23.15 -20.23
C ASP A 132 3.12 -22.47 -20.29
N PRO A 133 2.15 -23.01 -21.07
CA PRO A 133 0.83 -22.40 -21.17
C PRO A 133 0.03 -22.45 -19.87
N ASN A 134 0.43 -23.26 -18.90
CA ASN A 134 -0.24 -23.40 -17.61
C ASN A 134 0.40 -22.52 -16.53
N ALA A 135 1.59 -21.98 -16.78
CA ALA A 135 2.23 -21.04 -15.86
C ALA A 135 1.33 -19.82 -15.62
N TRP A 136 1.41 -19.25 -14.43
CA TRP A 136 0.62 -18.07 -14.06
C TRP A 136 0.89 -16.90 -15.01
N GLU A 137 2.14 -16.63 -15.30
CA GLU A 137 2.56 -15.56 -16.22
C GLU A 137 1.90 -15.73 -17.59
N SER A 138 1.88 -16.94 -18.16
CA SER A 138 1.22 -17.22 -19.44
C SER A 138 -0.30 -17.01 -19.38
N ARG A 139 -0.92 -17.35 -18.26
CA ARG A 139 -2.37 -17.13 -18.04
C ARG A 139 -2.69 -15.65 -17.90
N TRP A 140 -1.88 -14.87 -17.17
CA TRP A 140 -2.02 -13.41 -17.04
C TRP A 140 -1.85 -12.72 -18.39
N ARG A 141 -0.86 -13.13 -19.17
CA ARG A 141 -0.61 -12.60 -20.52
C ARG A 141 -1.82 -12.82 -21.44
N ARG A 142 -2.42 -14.02 -21.42
CA ARG A 142 -3.64 -14.32 -22.21
C ARG A 142 -4.84 -13.50 -21.76
N ALA A 143 -4.96 -13.23 -20.47
CA ALA A 143 -6.01 -12.39 -19.92
C ALA A 143 -5.74 -10.89 -20.12
N GLY A 144 -4.61 -10.52 -20.73
CA GLY A 144 -4.24 -9.13 -21.00
C GLY A 144 -3.94 -8.30 -19.75
N ILE A 145 -3.66 -8.94 -18.60
CA ILE A 145 -3.39 -8.23 -17.34
C ILE A 145 -2.22 -7.28 -17.55
N GLY A 146 -2.40 -6.00 -17.18
CA GLY A 146 -1.44 -4.93 -17.42
C GLY A 146 -1.57 -4.23 -18.78
N LYS A 147 -2.58 -4.64 -19.61
CA LYS A 147 -2.85 -4.05 -20.94
C LYS A 147 -4.33 -3.68 -21.11
N TRP A 148 -5.05 -3.58 -20.01
CA TRP A 148 -6.46 -3.25 -20.03
C TRP A 148 -6.68 -1.77 -20.33
N ASP A 149 -7.68 -1.45 -21.13
CA ASP A 149 -8.11 -0.08 -21.40
C ASP A 149 -9.03 0.38 -20.27
N ARG A 150 -8.62 1.43 -19.54
CA ARG A 150 -9.41 2.03 -18.48
C ARG A 150 -10.28 3.15 -19.05
N ILE A 151 -11.56 3.14 -18.72
CA ILE A 151 -12.53 4.17 -19.08
C ILE A 151 -13.16 4.69 -17.79
N CYS A 152 -13.11 6.01 -17.57
CA CYS A 152 -13.88 6.66 -16.52
C CYS A 152 -15.32 6.83 -17.02
N THR A 153 -16.28 6.27 -16.30
CA THR A 153 -17.70 6.31 -16.70
C THR A 153 -18.48 7.38 -15.96
N SER A 154 -18.09 7.75 -14.75
CA SER A 154 -18.66 8.89 -14.02
C SER A 154 -17.68 9.46 -12.99
N VAL A 155 -17.88 10.74 -12.68
CA VAL A 155 -17.26 11.43 -11.54
C VAL A 155 -18.36 12.23 -10.85
N ASP A 156 -18.65 11.88 -9.62
CA ASP A 156 -19.66 12.53 -8.79
C ASP A 156 -19.00 13.23 -7.60
N VAL A 157 -19.53 14.39 -7.21
CA VAL A 157 -19.00 15.23 -6.13
C VAL A 157 -20.10 15.53 -5.12
N GLU A 158 -19.87 15.15 -3.88
CA GLU A 158 -20.74 15.45 -2.76
C GLU A 158 -20.00 16.32 -1.74
N GLN A 159 -20.49 17.51 -1.49
CA GLN A 159 -19.92 18.39 -0.48
C GLN A 159 -20.69 18.26 0.82
N GLY A 160 -20.03 17.76 1.86
CA GLY A 160 -20.54 17.73 3.22
C GLY A 160 -20.23 19.02 3.99
N THR A 161 -20.57 19.05 5.26
CA THR A 161 -20.29 20.19 6.15
C THR A 161 -18.80 20.33 6.47
N PHE A 162 -18.10 19.21 6.65
CA PHE A 162 -16.69 19.18 7.07
C PHE A 162 -15.79 18.37 6.15
N ASP A 163 -16.33 17.84 5.07
CA ASP A 163 -15.63 17.03 4.09
C ASP A 163 -16.16 17.25 2.68
N VAL A 164 -15.45 16.69 1.73
CA VAL A 164 -15.92 16.48 0.36
C VAL A 164 -15.66 15.03 -0.01
N ARG A 165 -16.63 14.44 -0.70
CA ARG A 165 -16.52 13.09 -1.26
C ARG A 165 -16.57 13.18 -2.77
N ILE A 166 -15.59 12.54 -3.42
CA ILE A 166 -15.51 12.41 -4.87
C ILE A 166 -15.59 10.92 -5.18
N THR A 167 -16.56 10.54 -6.00
CA THR A 167 -16.75 9.16 -6.44
C THR A 167 -16.44 9.05 -7.91
N SER A 168 -15.46 8.23 -8.29
CA SER A 168 -15.10 7.92 -9.67
C SER A 168 -15.38 6.46 -9.97
N LEU A 169 -16.06 6.19 -11.09
CA LEU A 169 -16.33 4.84 -11.57
C LEU A 169 -15.50 4.55 -12.81
N PHE A 170 -14.87 3.38 -12.83
CA PHE A 170 -14.03 2.94 -13.92
C PHE A 170 -14.47 1.58 -14.45
N GLU A 171 -14.38 1.41 -15.76
CA GLU A 171 -14.47 0.15 -16.44
C GLU A 171 -13.13 -0.19 -17.09
N TYR A 172 -12.79 -1.47 -17.08
CA TYR A 172 -11.58 -2.01 -17.70
C TYR A 172 -11.98 -2.97 -18.82
N HIS A 173 -11.51 -2.70 -20.01
CA HIS A 173 -11.82 -3.48 -21.19
C HIS A 173 -10.57 -4.15 -21.76
N TYR A 174 -10.75 -5.36 -22.27
CA TYR A 174 -9.74 -6.08 -23.04
C TYR A 174 -10.40 -6.86 -24.17
N ASN A 175 -9.96 -6.63 -25.43
CA ASN A 175 -10.57 -7.21 -26.63
C ASN A 175 -12.10 -6.97 -26.67
N ASP A 176 -12.53 -5.73 -26.47
CA ASP A 176 -13.93 -5.28 -26.46
C ASP A 176 -14.82 -5.93 -25.38
N LYS A 177 -14.24 -6.67 -24.43
CA LYS A 177 -14.95 -7.26 -23.29
C LYS A 177 -14.69 -6.46 -22.03
N LEU A 178 -15.76 -6.15 -21.29
CA LEU A 178 -15.65 -5.64 -19.92
C LEU A 178 -15.14 -6.78 -19.02
N ILE A 179 -14.01 -6.55 -18.34
CA ILE A 179 -13.31 -7.56 -17.55
C ILE A 179 -13.13 -7.19 -16.09
N ALA A 180 -13.20 -5.90 -15.80
CA ALA A 180 -13.16 -5.41 -14.42
C ALA A 180 -13.88 -4.07 -14.34
N ALA A 181 -14.34 -3.73 -13.14
CA ALA A 181 -14.81 -2.39 -12.80
C ALA A 181 -14.30 -2.00 -11.41
N THR A 182 -14.01 -0.71 -11.22
CA THR A 182 -13.67 -0.19 -9.91
C THR A 182 -14.49 1.04 -9.56
N LYS A 183 -14.78 1.16 -8.26
CA LYS A 183 -15.38 2.33 -7.67
C LYS A 183 -14.41 2.92 -6.67
N TRP A 184 -14.01 4.14 -6.92
CA TRP A 184 -13.13 4.90 -6.06
C TRP A 184 -13.94 5.95 -5.31
N VAL A 185 -13.74 6.03 -4.01
CA VAL A 185 -14.32 7.06 -3.16
C VAL A 185 -13.19 7.76 -2.44
N TYR A 186 -12.97 9.01 -2.80
CA TYR A 186 -12.03 9.90 -2.13
C TYR A 186 -12.80 10.76 -1.14
N THR A 187 -12.41 10.75 0.12
CA THR A 187 -12.98 11.63 1.14
C THR A 187 -11.87 12.54 1.68
N ILE A 188 -12.02 13.83 1.51
CA ILE A 188 -11.08 14.86 1.99
C ILE A 188 -11.79 15.63 3.09
N ASN A 189 -11.25 15.58 4.31
CA ASN A 189 -11.85 16.23 5.46
C ASN A 189 -11.21 17.59 5.77
N HIS A 190 -11.82 18.34 6.69
CA HIS A 190 -11.36 19.66 7.16
C HIS A 190 -9.96 19.65 7.80
N GLN A 191 -9.39 18.48 8.11
CA GLN A 191 -8.01 18.32 8.62
C GLN A 191 -6.99 18.13 7.49
N ALA A 192 -7.42 18.09 6.24
CA ALA A 192 -6.67 17.76 5.04
C ALA A 192 -6.22 16.28 4.98
N ALA A 193 -6.91 15.40 5.71
CA ALA A 193 -6.70 13.97 5.54
C ALA A 193 -7.49 13.47 4.32
N LEU A 194 -6.81 12.75 3.43
CA LEU A 194 -7.39 12.05 2.30
C LEU A 194 -7.60 10.58 2.69
N THR A 195 -8.85 10.13 2.61
CA THR A 195 -9.20 8.70 2.68
C THR A 195 -9.58 8.23 1.28
N VAL A 196 -9.05 7.08 0.88
CA VAL A 196 -9.36 6.45 -0.40
C VAL A 196 -9.92 5.06 -0.13
N GLU A 197 -11.13 4.82 -0.60
CA GLU A 197 -11.80 3.52 -0.54
C GLU A 197 -11.98 3.04 -1.98
N VAL A 198 -11.58 1.80 -2.25
CA VAL A 198 -11.68 1.22 -3.60
C VAL A 198 -12.38 -0.12 -3.52
N GLU A 199 -13.45 -0.23 -4.28
CA GLU A 199 -14.19 -1.47 -4.52
C GLU A 199 -13.83 -1.99 -5.89
N VAL A 200 -13.50 -3.28 -6.00
CA VAL A 200 -13.04 -3.92 -7.23
C VAL A 200 -13.97 -5.09 -7.57
N LEU A 201 -14.52 -5.07 -8.77
CA LEU A 201 -15.29 -6.17 -9.34
C LEU A 201 -14.49 -6.76 -10.50
N LEU A 202 -14.26 -8.06 -10.48
CA LEU A 202 -13.53 -8.79 -11.52
C LEU A 202 -14.46 -9.78 -12.22
N ASP A 203 -14.25 -9.98 -13.52
CA ASP A 203 -14.95 -11.03 -14.29
C ASP A 203 -14.46 -12.42 -13.83
N ASP A 204 -15.39 -13.35 -13.58
CA ASP A 204 -15.10 -14.71 -13.10
C ASP A 204 -14.21 -15.54 -14.05
N SER A 205 -14.07 -15.14 -15.31
CA SER A 205 -13.20 -15.81 -16.29
C SER A 205 -11.71 -15.47 -16.12
N LEU A 206 -11.37 -14.47 -15.29
CA LEU A 206 -9.98 -14.09 -15.05
C LEU A 206 -9.25 -15.16 -14.24
N PRO A 207 -7.95 -15.38 -14.50
CA PRO A 207 -7.12 -16.17 -13.61
C PRO A 207 -6.95 -15.45 -12.26
N PRO A 208 -6.51 -16.15 -11.19
CA PRO A 208 -6.05 -15.49 -9.99
C PRO A 208 -5.12 -14.31 -10.30
N MET A 209 -5.44 -13.16 -9.75
CA MET A 209 -4.75 -11.90 -10.08
C MET A 209 -3.35 -11.86 -9.47
N PRO A 210 -2.35 -11.34 -10.20
CA PRO A 210 -1.01 -11.15 -9.66
C PRO A 210 -0.98 -10.06 -8.60
N ARG A 211 -1.87 -9.07 -8.73
CA ARG A 211 -2.01 -7.95 -7.80
C ARG A 211 -3.42 -7.35 -7.92
N ILE A 212 -3.95 -6.93 -6.79
CA ILE A 212 -5.08 -6.01 -6.70
C ILE A 212 -4.66 -4.93 -5.73
N GLY A 213 -4.49 -3.70 -6.21
CA GLY A 213 -3.98 -2.64 -5.37
C GLY A 213 -3.98 -1.28 -6.04
N LEU A 214 -3.38 -0.34 -5.36
CA LEU A 214 -3.17 1.04 -5.80
C LEU A 214 -1.70 1.27 -6.07
N GLN A 215 -1.41 2.18 -7.00
CA GLN A 215 -0.07 2.73 -7.13
C GLN A 215 -0.10 4.24 -6.98
N ALA A 216 0.91 4.75 -6.30
CA ALA A 216 1.19 6.17 -6.19
C ALA A 216 2.68 6.39 -6.48
N ALA A 217 2.99 7.47 -7.15
CA ALA A 217 4.36 7.92 -7.32
C ALA A 217 4.55 9.22 -6.55
N VAL A 218 5.62 9.29 -5.76
CA VAL A 218 6.04 10.49 -5.05
C VAL A 218 7.24 11.12 -5.74
N PRO A 219 7.45 12.44 -5.64
CA PRO A 219 8.59 13.09 -6.26
C PRO A 219 9.90 12.45 -5.81
N ALA A 220 10.73 12.07 -6.77
CA ALA A 220 12.05 11.53 -6.48
C ALA A 220 12.95 12.62 -5.89
N PRO A 221 13.73 12.33 -4.84
CA PRO A 221 14.74 13.22 -4.35
C PRO A 221 15.82 13.43 -5.42
N ARG A 222 16.55 14.54 -5.35
CA ARG A 222 17.69 14.74 -6.24
C ARG A 222 18.68 13.60 -6.10
N SER A 223 19.41 13.28 -7.16
CA SER A 223 20.30 12.11 -7.25
C SER A 223 21.30 11.96 -6.07
N ASN A 224 21.71 13.06 -5.46
CA ASN A 224 22.59 13.08 -4.29
C ASN A 224 21.86 12.91 -2.94
N GLU A 225 20.52 12.84 -2.95
CA GLU A 225 19.68 12.71 -1.75
C GLU A 225 18.97 11.35 -1.67
N GLN A 226 19.06 10.53 -2.71
CA GLN A 226 18.39 9.21 -2.75
C GLN A 226 18.80 8.29 -1.61
N GLU A 227 20.06 8.32 -1.19
CA GLU A 227 20.54 7.57 -0.03
C GLU A 227 19.97 8.09 1.29
N ARG A 228 19.50 9.35 1.33
CA ARG A 228 18.92 9.98 2.52
C ARG A 228 17.42 9.78 2.61
N MET A 229 16.75 9.52 1.48
CA MET A 229 15.32 9.27 1.48
C MET A 229 15.05 7.92 2.12
N ARG A 230 14.34 7.94 3.24
CA ARG A 230 13.99 6.74 3.98
C ARG A 230 12.50 6.43 3.81
N VAL A 231 12.24 5.14 3.75
CA VAL A 231 10.90 4.58 3.85
C VAL A 231 10.81 3.90 5.21
N THR A 232 9.85 4.32 6.00
CA THR A 232 9.55 3.71 7.30
C THR A 232 8.19 3.04 7.22
N TRP A 233 8.09 1.81 7.71
CA TRP A 233 6.81 1.10 7.70
C TRP A 233 6.60 0.31 8.99
N GLN A 234 5.34 0.13 9.34
CA GLN A 234 4.90 -0.81 10.35
C GLN A 234 4.28 -2.02 9.65
N GLY A 235 4.95 -3.15 9.72
CA GLY A 235 4.60 -4.37 8.98
C GLY A 235 5.66 -5.44 9.15
N LEU A 236 5.63 -6.47 8.29
CA LEU A 236 6.69 -7.47 8.26
C LEU A 236 7.95 -6.90 7.62
N GLY A 237 9.10 -7.24 8.19
CA GLY A 237 10.41 -6.79 7.72
C GLY A 237 11.55 -7.33 8.57
N PRO A 238 12.77 -6.72 8.44
CA PRO A 238 13.15 -5.65 7.49
C PRO A 238 13.32 -6.12 6.04
N PHE A 239 13.53 -7.42 5.83
CA PHE A 239 13.76 -8.02 4.51
C PHE A 239 12.50 -8.03 3.66
N GLU A 240 12.66 -8.12 2.34
CA GLU A 240 11.53 -8.43 1.49
C GLU A 240 10.93 -9.78 1.90
N ASN A 241 9.63 -9.89 1.80
CA ASN A 241 8.89 -11.09 2.19
C ASN A 241 7.65 -11.22 1.31
N TYR A 242 7.28 -12.46 1.02
CA TYR A 242 6.16 -12.83 0.16
C TYR A 242 5.25 -13.81 0.91
N PRO A 243 4.02 -14.09 0.46
CA PRO A 243 3.10 -15.00 1.15
C PRO A 243 3.70 -16.37 1.47
N ASP A 244 4.59 -16.87 0.64
CA ASP A 244 5.32 -18.13 0.77
C ASP A 244 6.71 -17.98 1.42
N ARG A 245 7.13 -16.76 1.79
CA ARG A 245 8.46 -16.44 2.33
C ARG A 245 8.37 -15.40 3.44
N LYS A 246 7.68 -15.73 4.52
CA LYS A 246 7.46 -14.86 5.68
C LYS A 246 8.25 -15.27 6.94
N ALA A 247 8.78 -16.48 7.00
CA ALA A 247 9.32 -17.06 8.22
C ALA A 247 10.46 -16.26 8.88
N ALA A 248 11.28 -15.59 8.09
CA ALA A 248 12.38 -14.75 8.59
C ALA A 248 11.95 -13.32 8.97
N ALA A 249 10.76 -12.90 8.57
CA ALA A 249 10.28 -11.55 8.81
C ALA A 249 9.57 -11.44 10.16
N ARG A 250 9.74 -10.28 10.81
CA ARG A 250 9.03 -9.96 12.06
C ARG A 250 8.20 -8.71 11.86
N PHE A 251 7.02 -8.70 12.45
CA PHE A 251 6.20 -7.51 12.52
C PHE A 251 6.84 -6.49 13.46
N GLY A 252 7.00 -5.27 12.97
CA GLY A 252 7.61 -4.18 13.72
C GLY A 252 7.62 -2.88 12.94
N GLU A 253 8.29 -1.88 13.49
CA GLU A 253 8.63 -0.67 12.77
C GLU A 253 10.02 -0.83 12.17
N HIS A 254 10.11 -0.66 10.86
CA HIS A 254 11.32 -0.80 10.09
C HIS A 254 11.56 0.46 9.26
N SER A 255 12.83 0.81 9.03
CA SER A 255 13.21 1.97 8.23
C SER A 255 14.43 1.65 7.39
N LEU A 256 14.32 1.78 6.08
CA LEU A 256 15.41 1.58 5.12
C LEU A 256 15.52 2.76 4.16
N SER A 257 16.68 2.94 3.55
CA SER A 257 16.81 3.82 2.39
C SER A 257 16.09 3.20 1.19
N ILE A 258 15.73 4.00 0.18
CA ILE A 258 15.14 3.48 -1.05
C ILE A 258 16.08 2.46 -1.72
N ALA A 259 17.38 2.70 -1.69
CA ALA A 259 18.37 1.79 -2.25
C ALA A 259 18.38 0.42 -1.53
N ASP A 260 18.25 0.42 -0.20
CA ASP A 260 18.25 -0.81 0.61
C ASP A 260 16.92 -1.58 0.52
N LEU A 261 15.87 -0.98 -0.04
CA LEU A 261 14.61 -1.67 -0.26
C LEU A 261 14.68 -2.68 -1.40
N GLN A 262 15.61 -2.49 -2.33
CA GLN A 262 15.78 -3.37 -3.49
C GLN A 262 16.61 -4.60 -3.14
N THR A 263 16.18 -5.74 -3.65
CA THR A 263 16.95 -6.99 -3.66
C THR A 263 17.50 -7.19 -5.06
N HIS A 264 18.83 -7.34 -5.18
CA HIS A 264 19.46 -7.53 -6.48
C HIS A 264 19.34 -8.98 -6.94
N TYR A 265 18.31 -9.23 -7.76
CA TYR A 265 18.15 -10.51 -8.45
C TYR A 265 18.91 -10.52 -9.78
N ILE A 266 19.46 -11.68 -10.14
CA ILE A 266 20.15 -11.88 -11.42
C ILE A 266 19.14 -11.78 -12.57
N PHE A 267 17.99 -12.41 -12.39
CA PHE A 267 16.87 -12.35 -13.35
C PHE A 267 15.85 -11.30 -12.90
N PRO A 268 15.45 -10.38 -13.80
CA PRO A 268 14.46 -9.35 -13.46
C PRO A 268 13.13 -9.98 -13.02
N THR A 269 12.68 -9.61 -11.82
CA THR A 269 11.45 -10.11 -11.21
C THR A 269 10.80 -9.01 -10.36
N ASP A 270 9.59 -9.24 -9.86
CA ASP A 270 9.01 -8.36 -8.84
C ASP A 270 9.93 -8.29 -7.63
N ASN A 271 9.98 -7.16 -6.98
CA ASN A 271 11.02 -6.86 -5.99
C ASN A 271 10.52 -6.00 -4.86
N GLY A 272 11.04 -6.26 -3.68
CA GLY A 272 10.90 -5.35 -2.56
C GLY A 272 9.57 -5.43 -1.80
N LEU A 273 8.77 -6.48 -1.97
CA LEU A 273 7.52 -6.64 -1.25
C LEU A 273 7.73 -6.69 0.27
N ARG A 274 6.93 -5.95 1.02
CA ARG A 274 6.76 -6.04 2.47
C ARG A 274 5.29 -6.34 2.76
N SER A 275 5.04 -7.47 3.42
CA SER A 275 3.68 -7.92 3.71
C SER A 275 3.17 -7.37 5.05
N ASP A 276 1.86 -7.46 5.24
CA ASP A 276 1.15 -7.13 6.46
C ASP A 276 1.41 -5.70 6.96
N CYS A 277 1.72 -4.79 6.02
CA CYS A 277 1.93 -3.38 6.32
C CYS A 277 0.63 -2.72 6.78
N LYS A 278 0.73 -1.96 7.87
CA LYS A 278 -0.36 -1.16 8.45
C LYS A 278 -0.14 0.32 8.22
N GLN A 279 1.11 0.74 8.20
CA GLN A 279 1.50 2.13 8.03
C GLN A 279 2.75 2.21 7.19
N LEU A 280 2.81 3.24 6.37
CA LEU A 280 3.96 3.60 5.55
C LEU A 280 4.21 5.09 5.71
N ASP A 281 5.45 5.50 5.85
CA ASP A 281 5.90 6.89 5.83
C ASP A 281 7.02 7.03 4.79
N ILE A 282 6.82 7.91 3.84
CA ILE A 282 7.81 8.24 2.80
C ILE A 282 8.01 9.74 2.83
N SER A 283 9.16 10.20 3.32
CA SER A 283 9.53 11.62 3.32
C SER A 283 8.45 12.56 3.91
N GLY A 284 7.79 12.10 4.98
CA GLY A 284 6.73 12.88 5.65
C GLY A 284 5.32 12.63 5.13
N LEU A 285 5.15 11.99 3.97
CA LEU A 285 3.86 11.46 3.56
C LEU A 285 3.56 10.19 4.33
N ARG A 286 2.55 10.25 5.20
CA ARG A 286 2.13 9.10 6.00
C ARG A 286 0.88 8.47 5.40
N VAL A 287 0.97 7.19 5.09
CA VAL A 287 -0.13 6.38 4.57
C VAL A 287 -0.46 5.27 5.57
N ASN A 288 -1.73 5.13 5.89
CA ASN A 288 -2.24 4.02 6.67
C ASN A 288 -3.13 3.17 5.76
N GLY A 289 -2.96 1.86 5.76
CA GLY A 289 -3.70 0.97 4.88
C GLY A 289 -4.38 -0.16 5.63
N GLN A 290 -5.55 -0.54 5.14
CA GLN A 290 -6.25 -1.75 5.55
C GLN A 290 -6.81 -2.42 4.29
N PHE A 291 -6.55 -3.71 4.15
CA PHE A 291 -7.20 -4.56 3.14
C PHE A 291 -8.29 -5.36 3.84
N CYS A 292 -9.47 -5.38 3.25
CA CYS A 292 -10.64 -6.14 3.72
C CYS A 292 -10.97 -7.27 2.76
#